data_26704e9686eb789a095e0515386c02a8
#
_entry.id   26704e9686eb789a095e0515386c02a8
#
_cell.length_a   1.000
_cell.length_b   1.000
_cell.length_c   1.000
_cell.angle_alpha   90.00
_cell.angle_beta   90.00
_cell.angle_gamma   90.00
#
_symmetry.space_group_name_H-M   'P 1'
#
loop_
_entity.id
_entity.type
_entity.pdbx_description
1 polymer ?
#
loop_
_entity_poly.entity_id
_entity_poly.type
_entity_poly.pdbx_seq_one_letter_code
_entity_poly.pdbx_strand_id
1 'polypeptide(L)'
;PKYMLIKNEFVQKIESGYYRPSDLIPSDNELMRTLNVSKSTITQALKCLESEGYIIRQQGKGTFVADRSKDKINLSIYLCPMEDNEKHFWISLIEQFNLTSSGFFVTPTFLTNDKAPLRDSLLQSFTSGNAPDILSLDGPDVPYWAYMNSLLPFDGYMDSSFLSSFLSPIVTQGTYQGKLYHLGYTESTLCILYNKELFHSLGIRIPTSAEDAWSWDEFLNVCHTIQTKTSFPYPLLMDSGRGLSPKSGEWNSYAGLPFIVQNNGSFFNDTLTATSGYINS
;
A
#
# COMPACT_ATOMS: atom_id res chain seq x y z
N PRO A 1 -16.19 -12.51 -34.98
CA PRO A 1 -16.17 -13.90 -35.46
C PRO A 1 -16.09 -14.86 -34.26
N LYS A 2 -16.68 -16.07 -34.37
CA LYS A 2 -16.73 -17.03 -33.23
C LYS A 2 -15.35 -17.41 -32.69
N TYR A 3 -14.33 -17.50 -33.52
CA TYR A 3 -12.97 -17.82 -33.07
C TYR A 3 -12.39 -16.74 -32.13
N MET A 4 -12.75 -15.46 -32.30
CA MET A 4 -12.30 -14.38 -31.41
C MET A 4 -12.96 -14.46 -30.04
N LEU A 5 -14.22 -14.86 -29.96
CA LEU A 5 -14.89 -15.07 -28.67
C LEU A 5 -14.21 -16.20 -27.89
N ILE A 6 -13.89 -17.30 -28.55
CA ILE A 6 -13.16 -18.42 -27.95
C ILE A 6 -11.76 -18.00 -27.53
N LYS A 7 -11.03 -17.28 -28.40
CA LYS A 7 -9.72 -16.73 -28.05
C LYS A 7 -9.80 -15.88 -26.79
N ASN A 8 -10.72 -14.91 -26.73
CA ASN A 8 -10.86 -14.00 -25.60
C ASN A 8 -11.26 -14.74 -24.31
N GLU A 9 -12.11 -15.77 -24.40
CA GLU A 9 -12.44 -16.62 -23.25
C GLU A 9 -11.20 -17.35 -22.70
N PHE A 10 -10.34 -17.88 -23.58
CA PHE A 10 -9.09 -18.50 -23.15
C PHE A 10 -8.12 -17.48 -22.54
N VAL A 11 -7.99 -16.29 -23.14
CA VAL A 11 -7.18 -15.20 -22.58
C VAL A 11 -7.65 -14.89 -21.16
N GLN A 12 -8.95 -14.68 -20.94
CA GLN A 12 -9.50 -14.44 -19.60
C GLN A 12 -9.22 -15.59 -18.62
N LYS A 13 -9.36 -16.85 -19.06
CA LYS A 13 -9.08 -18.01 -18.21
C LYS A 13 -7.59 -18.14 -17.85
N ILE A 14 -6.70 -17.77 -18.76
CA ILE A 14 -5.26 -17.74 -18.50
C ILE A 14 -4.91 -16.56 -17.59
N GLU A 15 -5.40 -15.37 -17.89
CA GLU A 15 -5.13 -14.16 -17.11
C GLU A 15 -5.74 -14.20 -15.70
N SER A 16 -6.89 -14.87 -15.52
CA SER A 16 -7.49 -15.10 -14.20
C SER A 16 -6.82 -16.22 -13.40
N GLY A 17 -5.82 -16.94 -13.96
CA GLY A 17 -5.14 -18.06 -13.32
C GLY A 17 -5.95 -19.36 -13.27
N TYR A 18 -7.08 -19.43 -13.97
CA TYR A 18 -7.82 -20.70 -14.13
C TYR A 18 -6.96 -21.76 -14.83
N TYR A 19 -6.23 -21.34 -15.89
CA TYR A 19 -5.13 -22.09 -16.46
C TYR A 19 -3.81 -21.46 -16.05
N ARG A 20 -2.95 -22.25 -15.42
CA ARG A 20 -1.61 -21.83 -14.99
C ARG A 20 -0.56 -22.07 -16.08
N PRO A 21 0.60 -21.41 -16.03
CA PRO A 21 1.72 -21.73 -16.89
C PRO A 21 2.03 -23.23 -16.90
N SER A 22 2.25 -23.79 -18.06
CA SER A 22 2.47 -25.23 -18.32
C SER A 22 1.25 -26.14 -18.15
N ASP A 23 0.07 -25.63 -17.82
CA ASP A 23 -1.15 -26.43 -17.82
C ASP A 23 -1.50 -26.92 -19.24
N LEU A 24 -1.95 -28.15 -19.34
CA LEU A 24 -2.48 -28.73 -20.57
C LEU A 24 -3.91 -28.20 -20.79
N ILE A 25 -4.16 -27.57 -21.94
CA ILE A 25 -5.51 -27.19 -22.34
C ILE A 25 -6.20 -28.34 -23.06
N PRO A 26 -7.55 -28.39 -23.09
CA PRO A 26 -8.28 -29.43 -23.78
C PRO A 26 -7.90 -29.54 -25.26
N SER A 27 -7.89 -30.73 -25.78
CA SER A 27 -7.56 -31.00 -27.19
C SER A 27 -8.54 -30.32 -28.15
N ASP A 28 -8.09 -30.10 -29.40
CA ASP A 28 -8.93 -29.53 -30.47
C ASP A 28 -10.29 -30.28 -30.58
N ASN A 29 -10.29 -31.60 -30.44
CA ASN A 29 -11.50 -32.44 -30.56
C ASN A 29 -12.44 -32.27 -29.34
N GLU A 30 -11.89 -32.11 -28.15
CA GLU A 30 -12.65 -31.81 -26.93
C GLU A 30 -13.28 -30.43 -27.02
N LEU A 31 -12.49 -29.42 -27.43
CA LEU A 31 -12.97 -28.06 -27.59
C LEU A 31 -14.09 -27.96 -28.64
N MET A 32 -13.95 -28.68 -29.77
CA MET A 32 -15.02 -28.77 -30.79
C MET A 32 -16.32 -29.29 -30.20
N ARG A 33 -16.26 -30.33 -29.39
CA ARG A 33 -17.43 -30.95 -28.76
C ARG A 33 -18.05 -30.07 -27.72
N THR A 34 -17.22 -29.53 -26.83
CA THR A 34 -17.66 -28.71 -25.68
C THR A 34 -18.26 -27.37 -26.11
N LEU A 35 -17.62 -26.72 -27.10
CA LEU A 35 -18.02 -25.39 -27.56
C LEU A 35 -19.00 -25.46 -28.80
N ASN A 36 -19.28 -26.63 -29.30
CA ASN A 36 -20.14 -26.88 -30.46
C ASN A 36 -19.78 -26.00 -31.67
N VAL A 37 -18.52 -26.04 -32.06
CA VAL A 37 -17.97 -25.28 -33.20
C VAL A 37 -17.14 -26.14 -34.15
N SER A 38 -16.89 -25.63 -35.34
CA SER A 38 -16.12 -26.35 -36.37
C SER A 38 -14.63 -26.44 -36.01
N LYS A 39 -13.95 -27.44 -36.58
CA LYS A 39 -12.50 -27.61 -36.42
C LYS A 39 -11.73 -26.37 -36.88
N SER A 40 -12.13 -25.75 -37.97
CA SER A 40 -11.49 -24.53 -38.48
C SER A 40 -11.58 -23.37 -37.51
N THR A 41 -12.72 -23.23 -36.77
CA THR A 41 -12.91 -22.19 -35.78
C THR A 41 -11.96 -22.38 -34.58
N ILE A 42 -11.84 -23.63 -34.09
CA ILE A 42 -10.88 -23.95 -32.98
C ILE A 42 -9.45 -23.75 -33.45
N THR A 43 -9.08 -24.28 -34.60
CA THR A 43 -7.71 -24.14 -35.13
C THR A 43 -7.33 -22.67 -35.28
N GLN A 44 -8.24 -21.81 -35.73
CA GLN A 44 -7.98 -20.38 -35.89
C GLN A 44 -7.86 -19.67 -34.52
N ALA A 45 -8.72 -19.99 -33.55
CA ALA A 45 -8.62 -19.45 -32.19
C ALA A 45 -7.29 -19.81 -31.53
N LEU A 46 -6.92 -21.09 -31.57
CA LEU A 46 -5.66 -21.57 -30.99
C LEU A 46 -4.44 -21.03 -31.73
N LYS A 47 -4.50 -20.84 -33.05
CA LYS A 47 -3.42 -20.21 -33.82
C LYS A 47 -3.21 -18.74 -33.39
N CYS A 48 -4.30 -18.01 -33.14
CA CYS A 48 -4.20 -16.65 -32.59
C CYS A 48 -3.58 -16.65 -31.17
N LEU A 49 -4.03 -17.54 -30.29
CA LEU A 49 -3.45 -17.68 -28.96
C LEU A 49 -1.95 -18.02 -28.99
N GLU A 50 -1.55 -18.90 -29.90
CA GLU A 50 -0.15 -19.27 -30.10
C GLU A 50 0.68 -18.12 -30.66
N SER A 51 0.17 -17.39 -31.69
CA SER A 51 0.86 -16.21 -32.23
C SER A 51 0.97 -15.04 -31.26
N GLU A 52 0.02 -14.93 -30.33
CA GLU A 52 0.04 -13.93 -29.23
C GLU A 52 0.81 -14.42 -27.99
N GLY A 53 1.41 -15.63 -28.04
CA GLY A 53 2.26 -16.18 -26.98
C GLY A 53 1.51 -16.67 -25.74
N TYR A 54 0.19 -16.91 -25.80
CA TYR A 54 -0.58 -17.44 -24.66
C TYR A 54 -0.44 -18.95 -24.51
N ILE A 55 -0.21 -19.68 -25.61
CA ILE A 55 -0.07 -21.13 -25.61
C ILE A 55 1.12 -21.59 -26.46
N ILE A 56 1.60 -22.81 -26.18
CA ILE A 56 2.63 -23.50 -26.94
C ILE A 56 2.07 -24.86 -27.37
N ARG A 57 2.16 -25.18 -28.67
CA ARG A 57 1.82 -26.50 -29.20
C ARG A 57 3.06 -27.40 -29.22
N GLN A 58 2.98 -28.51 -28.54
CA GLN A 58 4.03 -29.53 -28.55
C GLN A 58 3.53 -30.75 -29.35
N GLN A 59 4.19 -31.06 -30.46
CA GLN A 59 3.80 -32.15 -31.31
C GLN A 59 3.77 -33.48 -30.53
N GLY A 60 2.63 -34.19 -30.62
CA GLY A 60 2.41 -35.45 -29.91
C GLY A 60 2.16 -35.34 -28.40
N LYS A 61 2.29 -34.18 -27.81
CA LYS A 61 2.11 -33.99 -26.35
C LYS A 61 0.87 -33.16 -25.99
N GLY A 62 0.45 -32.25 -26.88
CA GLY A 62 -0.72 -31.40 -26.67
C GLY A 62 -0.42 -29.92 -26.78
N THR A 63 -1.37 -29.11 -26.30
CA THR A 63 -1.28 -27.65 -26.23
C THR A 63 -1.21 -27.22 -24.78
N PHE A 64 -0.19 -26.44 -24.45
CA PHE A 64 0.10 -26.00 -23.08
C PHE A 64 0.02 -24.49 -22.98
N VAL A 65 -0.34 -24.00 -21.81
CA VAL A 65 -0.25 -22.57 -21.50
C VAL A 65 1.23 -22.16 -21.49
N ALA A 66 1.56 -21.11 -22.23
CA ALA A 66 2.93 -20.62 -22.31
C ALA A 66 3.38 -20.02 -20.96
N ASP A 67 4.61 -20.30 -20.58
CA ASP A 67 5.25 -19.61 -19.48
C ASP A 67 5.78 -18.26 -19.98
N ARG A 68 4.99 -17.22 -19.80
CA ARG A 68 5.33 -15.84 -20.20
C ARG A 68 6.20 -15.11 -19.18
N SER A 69 6.55 -15.75 -18.07
CA SER A 69 7.37 -15.13 -17.02
C SER A 69 8.79 -14.83 -17.50
N LYS A 70 9.30 -15.59 -18.47
CA LYS A 70 10.66 -15.44 -18.99
C LYS A 70 10.87 -14.21 -19.87
N ASP A 71 9.78 -13.70 -20.46
CA ASP A 71 9.83 -12.51 -21.35
C ASP A 71 9.44 -11.22 -20.60
N LYS A 72 9.06 -11.34 -19.32
CA LYS A 72 8.67 -10.20 -18.51
C LYS A 72 9.88 -9.52 -17.87
N ILE A 73 9.81 -8.20 -17.75
CA ILE A 73 10.76 -7.43 -16.97
C ILE A 73 10.50 -7.73 -15.48
N ASN A 74 11.50 -8.26 -14.78
CA ASN A 74 11.40 -8.48 -13.35
C ASN A 74 11.56 -7.16 -12.59
N LEU A 75 10.60 -6.87 -11.73
CA LEU A 75 10.61 -5.74 -10.80
C LEU A 75 10.64 -6.29 -9.37
N SER A 76 11.54 -5.79 -8.58
CA SER A 76 11.62 -6.07 -7.15
C SER A 76 10.80 -5.05 -6.36
N ILE A 77 9.99 -5.52 -5.41
CA ILE A 77 9.28 -4.64 -4.48
C ILE A 77 9.64 -4.99 -3.03
N TYR A 78 10.02 -3.98 -2.25
CA TYR A 78 10.21 -4.10 -0.82
C TYR A 78 8.98 -3.59 -0.08
N LEU A 79 8.43 -4.44 0.78
CA LEU A 79 7.22 -4.20 1.55
C LEU A 79 7.51 -4.43 3.03
N CYS A 80 6.96 -3.59 3.89
CA CYS A 80 7.06 -3.73 5.34
C CYS A 80 5.65 -3.81 5.97
N PRO A 81 4.95 -4.94 5.81
CA PRO A 81 3.61 -5.10 6.38
C PRO A 81 3.69 -5.11 7.91
N MET A 82 2.76 -4.44 8.54
CA MET A 82 2.66 -4.36 10.01
C MET A 82 2.00 -5.62 10.60
N GLU A 83 1.15 -6.30 9.83
CA GLU A 83 0.37 -7.45 10.26
C GLU A 83 0.35 -8.56 9.19
N ASP A 84 0.08 -9.79 9.61
CA ASP A 84 0.00 -10.94 8.70
C ASP A 84 -1.12 -10.80 7.66
N ASN A 85 -2.25 -10.18 8.01
CA ASN A 85 -3.35 -9.92 7.08
C ASN A 85 -2.92 -8.98 5.93
N GLU A 86 -2.15 -7.96 6.24
CA GLU A 86 -1.59 -7.05 5.24
C GLU A 86 -0.60 -7.78 4.32
N LYS A 87 0.25 -8.62 4.90
CA LYS A 87 1.16 -9.46 4.11
C LYS A 87 0.42 -10.38 3.16
N HIS A 88 -0.65 -11.05 3.61
CA HIS A 88 -1.47 -11.89 2.75
C HIS A 88 -2.17 -11.09 1.64
N PHE A 89 -2.65 -9.89 1.95
CA PHE A 89 -3.20 -8.97 0.95
C PHE A 89 -2.19 -8.67 -0.16
N TRP A 90 -0.96 -8.28 0.20
CA TRP A 90 0.10 -8.00 -0.77
C TRP A 90 0.49 -9.20 -1.61
N ILE A 91 0.58 -10.39 -1.00
CA ILE A 91 0.85 -11.63 -1.74
C ILE A 91 -0.22 -11.85 -2.81
N SER A 92 -1.50 -11.82 -2.41
CA SER A 92 -2.61 -12.02 -3.35
C SER A 92 -2.64 -10.98 -4.47
N LEU A 93 -2.39 -9.72 -4.15
CA LEU A 93 -2.37 -8.63 -5.12
C LEU A 93 -1.24 -8.80 -6.14
N ILE A 94 -0.04 -9.14 -5.68
CA ILE A 94 1.11 -9.36 -6.55
C ILE A 94 0.93 -10.61 -7.41
N GLU A 95 0.39 -11.70 -6.86
CA GLU A 95 0.06 -12.89 -7.63
C GLU A 95 -0.94 -12.57 -8.74
N GLN A 96 -2.01 -11.84 -8.44
CA GLN A 96 -2.99 -11.41 -9.43
C GLN A 96 -2.35 -10.52 -10.51
N PHE A 97 -1.52 -9.56 -10.12
CA PHE A 97 -0.78 -8.71 -11.07
C PHE A 97 0.12 -9.56 -11.98
N ASN A 98 0.89 -10.48 -11.43
CA ASN A 98 1.81 -11.33 -12.18
C ASN A 98 1.09 -12.27 -13.18
N LEU A 99 -0.13 -12.68 -12.84
CA LEU A 99 -0.98 -13.46 -13.75
C LEU A 99 -1.51 -12.62 -14.93
N THR A 100 -1.93 -11.38 -14.66
CA THR A 100 -2.59 -10.51 -15.65
C THR A 100 -1.63 -9.66 -16.46
N SER A 101 -0.49 -9.25 -15.88
CA SER A 101 0.50 -8.42 -16.55
C SER A 101 1.21 -9.16 -17.68
N SER A 102 1.28 -8.56 -18.87
CA SER A 102 1.97 -9.11 -20.04
C SER A 102 3.45 -8.70 -20.12
N GLY A 103 3.85 -7.60 -19.49
CA GLY A 103 5.19 -7.01 -19.65
C GLY A 103 6.07 -7.09 -18.39
N PHE A 104 5.47 -7.28 -17.21
CA PHE A 104 6.19 -7.21 -15.94
C PHE A 104 5.89 -8.41 -15.05
N PHE A 105 6.87 -8.75 -14.22
CA PHE A 105 6.74 -9.73 -13.15
C PHE A 105 7.28 -9.10 -11.85
N VAL A 106 6.49 -9.04 -10.81
CA VAL A 106 6.87 -8.42 -9.53
C VAL A 106 7.26 -9.50 -8.53
N THR A 107 8.44 -9.33 -7.93
CA THR A 107 8.97 -10.21 -6.87
C THR A 107 8.99 -9.45 -5.55
N PRO A 108 8.16 -9.83 -4.55
CA PRO A 108 8.14 -9.17 -3.27
C PRO A 108 9.25 -9.64 -2.33
N THR A 109 9.80 -8.70 -1.57
CA THR A 109 10.60 -8.95 -0.39
C THR A 109 9.91 -8.30 0.81
N PHE A 110 9.55 -9.10 1.80
CA PHE A 110 8.92 -8.62 3.02
C PHE A 110 9.99 -8.34 4.06
N LEU A 111 10.09 -7.08 4.45
CA LEU A 111 10.99 -6.61 5.49
C LEU A 111 10.27 -6.67 6.83
N THR A 112 11.03 -6.89 7.90
CA THR A 112 10.52 -6.87 9.27
C THR A 112 11.34 -5.87 10.08
N ASN A 113 10.69 -5.15 10.98
CA ASN A 113 11.36 -4.21 11.89
C ASN A 113 12.11 -4.88 13.03
N ASP A 114 12.05 -6.22 13.13
CA ASP A 114 12.59 -6.98 14.27
C ASP A 114 14.12 -7.01 14.32
N LYS A 115 14.78 -6.89 13.18
CA LYS A 115 16.24 -7.10 13.06
C LYS A 115 17.04 -5.81 12.93
N ALA A 116 16.48 -4.81 12.27
CA ALA A 116 17.07 -3.49 12.10
C ALA A 116 15.95 -2.49 11.76
N PRO A 117 16.09 -1.19 12.08
CA PRO A 117 15.19 -0.19 11.55
C PRO A 117 15.07 -0.31 10.04
N LEU A 118 13.85 -0.21 9.53
CA LEU A 118 13.57 -0.31 8.08
C LEU A 118 14.51 0.61 7.28
N ARG A 119 14.73 1.82 7.78
CA ARG A 119 15.62 2.82 7.18
C ARG A 119 17.06 2.32 6.99
N ASP A 120 17.63 1.64 8.00
CA ASP A 120 18.99 1.11 7.94
C ASP A 120 19.10 -0.02 6.92
N SER A 121 18.09 -0.91 6.87
CA SER A 121 18.00 -1.98 5.88
C SER A 121 17.92 -1.43 4.46
N LEU A 122 17.16 -0.36 4.25
CA LEU A 122 17.07 0.32 2.97
C LEU A 122 18.38 1.03 2.59
N LEU A 123 18.98 1.77 3.51
CA LEU A 123 20.30 2.41 3.27
C LEU A 123 21.33 1.37 2.85
N GLN A 124 21.36 0.22 3.50
CA GLN A 124 22.26 -0.87 3.14
C GLN A 124 21.98 -1.39 1.71
N SER A 125 20.70 -1.55 1.33
CA SER A 125 20.34 -2.02 0.00
C SER A 125 20.76 -1.01 -1.09
N PHE A 126 20.51 0.28 -0.86
CA PHE A 126 20.94 1.35 -1.79
C PHE A 126 22.46 1.43 -1.94
N THR A 127 23.21 1.37 -0.83
CA THR A 127 24.67 1.49 -0.85
C THR A 127 25.34 0.25 -1.44
N SER A 128 24.73 -0.92 -1.34
CA SER A 128 25.24 -2.17 -1.91
C SER A 128 24.86 -2.38 -3.39
N GLY A 129 24.09 -1.47 -3.99
CA GLY A 129 23.63 -1.59 -5.37
C GLY A 129 22.47 -2.59 -5.55
N ASN A 130 21.82 -2.99 -4.45
CA ASN A 130 20.68 -3.91 -4.43
C ASN A 130 19.38 -3.19 -4.07
N ALA A 131 19.24 -1.93 -4.49
CA ALA A 131 18.01 -1.18 -4.28
C ALA A 131 16.84 -1.85 -5.00
N PRO A 132 15.63 -1.88 -4.40
CA PRO A 132 14.45 -2.38 -5.07
C PRO A 132 13.99 -1.39 -6.16
N ASP A 133 13.25 -1.89 -7.14
CA ASP A 133 12.60 -1.05 -8.15
C ASP A 133 11.41 -0.30 -7.56
N ILE A 134 10.72 -0.90 -6.61
CA ILE A 134 9.54 -0.34 -5.92
C ILE A 134 9.75 -0.50 -4.41
N LEU A 135 9.37 0.53 -3.67
CA LEU A 135 9.56 0.59 -2.23
C LEU A 135 8.30 1.07 -1.51
N SER A 136 7.89 0.33 -0.49
CA SER A 136 6.90 0.81 0.48
C SER A 136 7.61 1.70 1.51
N LEU A 137 7.12 2.93 1.64
CA LEU A 137 7.63 3.95 2.57
C LEU A 137 6.49 4.50 3.42
N ASP A 138 6.84 4.94 4.61
CA ASP A 138 5.97 5.80 5.39
C ASP A 138 6.04 7.25 4.87
N GLY A 139 4.90 7.96 4.84
CA GLY A 139 4.82 9.32 4.29
C GLY A 139 5.87 10.30 4.85
N PRO A 140 6.14 10.33 6.15
CA PRO A 140 7.17 11.18 6.76
C PRO A 140 8.60 10.95 6.26
N ASP A 141 8.90 9.77 5.72
CA ASP A 141 10.22 9.45 5.20
C ASP A 141 10.45 9.96 3.77
N VAL A 142 9.40 10.29 3.04
CA VAL A 142 9.46 10.73 1.65
C VAL A 142 10.42 11.92 1.43
N PRO A 143 10.38 12.99 2.23
CA PRO A 143 11.31 14.13 2.04
C PRO A 143 12.78 13.73 2.12
N TYR A 144 13.13 12.82 3.03
CA TYR A 144 14.50 12.35 3.19
C TYR A 144 14.98 11.59 1.95
N TRP A 145 14.21 10.60 1.49
CA TRP A 145 14.59 9.77 0.35
C TRP A 145 14.56 10.54 -0.97
N ALA A 146 13.63 11.48 -1.13
CA ALA A 146 13.59 12.39 -2.27
C ALA A 146 14.80 13.34 -2.30
N TYR A 147 15.17 13.92 -1.13
CA TYR A 147 16.37 14.76 -1.00
C TYR A 147 17.66 14.01 -1.35
N MET A 148 17.74 12.73 -0.94
CA MET A 148 18.88 11.85 -1.26
C MET A 148 18.91 11.39 -2.72
N ASN A 149 17.96 11.83 -3.56
CA ASN A 149 17.78 11.38 -4.95
C ASN A 149 17.64 9.85 -5.08
N SER A 150 17.06 9.21 -4.07
CA SER A 150 16.82 7.76 -4.05
C SER A 150 15.45 7.38 -4.60
N LEU A 151 14.58 8.35 -4.87
CA LEU A 151 13.26 8.17 -5.45
C LEU A 151 13.16 8.89 -6.78
N LEU A 152 12.42 8.29 -7.72
CA LEU A 152 12.03 8.93 -8.97
C LEU A 152 10.68 9.63 -8.80
N PRO A 153 10.52 10.87 -9.30
CA PRO A 153 9.23 11.54 -9.25
C PRO A 153 8.24 10.90 -10.23
N PHE A 154 6.97 10.89 -9.83
CA PHE A 154 5.87 10.39 -10.66
C PHE A 154 5.33 11.42 -11.67
N ASP A 155 5.85 12.65 -11.63
CA ASP A 155 5.42 13.73 -12.51
C ASP A 155 5.55 13.33 -13.98
N GLY A 156 4.46 13.51 -14.73
CA GLY A 156 4.38 13.12 -16.13
C GLY A 156 4.04 11.66 -16.40
N TYR A 157 3.98 10.80 -15.37
CA TYR A 157 3.59 9.38 -15.51
C TYR A 157 2.17 9.10 -15.04
N MET A 158 1.58 10.01 -14.27
CA MET A 158 0.21 9.87 -13.75
C MET A 158 -0.65 11.03 -14.23
N ASP A 159 -1.86 10.71 -14.66
CA ASP A 159 -2.81 11.74 -15.06
C ASP A 159 -3.56 12.32 -13.83
N SER A 160 -4.12 13.52 -14.01
CA SER A 160 -4.83 14.22 -12.94
C SER A 160 -6.10 13.51 -12.48
N SER A 161 -6.73 12.73 -13.36
CA SER A 161 -7.94 11.98 -13.01
C SER A 161 -7.63 10.82 -12.06
N PHE A 162 -6.50 10.14 -12.29
CA PHE A 162 -6.00 9.12 -11.37
C PHE A 162 -5.65 9.73 -10.01
N LEU A 163 -4.89 10.82 -9.99
CA LEU A 163 -4.50 11.47 -8.72
C LEU A 163 -5.70 12.01 -7.94
N SER A 164 -6.75 12.48 -8.61
CA SER A 164 -7.97 12.95 -7.94
C SER A 164 -8.77 11.84 -7.24
N SER A 165 -8.47 10.57 -7.50
CA SER A 165 -9.08 9.45 -6.79
C SER A 165 -8.48 9.22 -5.39
N PHE A 166 -7.33 9.83 -5.09
CA PHE A 166 -6.70 9.75 -3.78
C PHE A 166 -7.17 10.87 -2.85
N LEU A 167 -7.12 10.60 -1.55
CA LEU A 167 -7.35 11.64 -0.55
C LEU A 167 -6.25 12.71 -0.64
N SER A 168 -6.62 13.98 -0.51
CA SER A 168 -5.68 15.09 -0.58
C SER A 168 -4.47 14.96 0.37
N PRO A 169 -4.61 14.51 1.63
CA PRO A 169 -3.46 14.27 2.51
C PRO A 169 -2.44 13.28 1.95
N ILE A 170 -2.88 12.21 1.30
CA ILE A 170 -1.99 11.20 0.69
C ILE A 170 -1.10 11.82 -0.38
N VAL A 171 -1.69 12.61 -1.27
CA VAL A 171 -0.94 13.30 -2.33
C VAL A 171 0.01 14.34 -1.72
N THR A 172 -0.46 15.09 -0.72
CA THR A 172 0.35 16.10 -0.03
C THR A 172 1.56 15.50 0.67
N GLN A 173 1.38 14.40 1.42
CA GLN A 173 2.47 13.69 2.11
C GLN A 173 3.49 13.10 1.13
N GLY A 174 3.02 12.66 -0.05
CA GLY A 174 3.89 12.13 -1.09
C GLY A 174 4.64 13.17 -1.90
N THR A 175 4.38 14.47 -1.66
CA THR A 175 4.93 15.57 -2.43
C THR A 175 6.10 16.24 -1.69
N TYR A 176 7.25 16.34 -2.35
CA TYR A 176 8.42 17.06 -1.85
C TYR A 176 8.91 18.06 -2.89
N GLN A 177 9.08 19.33 -2.50
CA GLN A 177 9.48 20.44 -3.38
C GLN A 177 8.67 20.51 -4.69
N GLY A 178 7.35 20.31 -4.58
CA GLY A 178 6.41 20.40 -5.69
C GLY A 178 6.40 19.21 -6.65
N LYS A 179 7.14 18.12 -6.35
CA LYS A 179 7.14 16.89 -7.12
C LYS A 179 6.57 15.73 -6.30
N LEU A 180 5.79 14.88 -6.95
CA LEU A 180 5.19 13.70 -6.33
C LEU A 180 6.14 12.50 -6.40
N TYR A 181 6.52 11.93 -5.27
CA TYR A 181 7.43 10.78 -5.17
C TYR A 181 6.79 9.53 -4.57
N HIS A 182 5.63 9.69 -3.94
CA HIS A 182 4.98 8.62 -3.21
C HIS A 182 3.46 8.76 -3.27
N LEU A 183 2.76 7.63 -3.31
CA LEU A 183 1.31 7.55 -3.14
C LEU A 183 1.00 6.50 -2.09
N GLY A 184 0.44 6.93 -0.96
CA GLY A 184 0.02 6.04 0.10
C GLY A 184 -1.17 5.19 -0.32
N TYR A 185 -1.16 3.92 0.03
CA TYR A 185 -2.30 3.02 -0.17
C TYR A 185 -3.22 2.96 1.05
N THR A 186 -2.76 3.48 2.17
CA THR A 186 -3.54 3.62 3.40
C THR A 186 -3.34 5.01 3.99
N GLU A 187 -4.32 5.48 4.75
CA GLU A 187 -4.25 6.70 5.53
C GLU A 187 -4.73 6.38 6.94
N SER A 188 -4.10 7.00 7.93
CA SER A 188 -4.47 6.84 9.33
C SER A 188 -4.74 8.19 9.99
N THR A 189 -5.48 8.16 11.09
CA THR A 189 -5.75 9.33 11.89
C THR A 189 -5.51 9.05 13.36
N LEU A 190 -5.20 10.09 14.11
CA LEU A 190 -5.18 10.02 15.57
C LEU A 190 -6.57 10.32 16.12
N CYS A 191 -7.01 9.51 17.07
CA CYS A 191 -8.26 9.70 17.75
C CYS A 191 -8.13 9.37 19.25
N ILE A 192 -9.06 9.88 20.03
CA ILE A 192 -9.17 9.54 21.45
C ILE A 192 -10.17 8.39 21.60
N LEU A 193 -9.68 7.27 22.13
CA LEU A 193 -10.53 6.17 22.56
C LEU A 193 -11.00 6.44 24.00
N TYR A 194 -12.27 6.20 24.27
CA TYR A 194 -12.85 6.45 25.58
C TYR A 194 -13.74 5.30 26.04
N ASN A 195 -13.86 5.13 27.36
CA ASN A 195 -14.79 4.18 27.97
C ASN A 195 -16.20 4.79 27.98
N LYS A 196 -17.13 4.23 27.21
CA LYS A 196 -18.50 4.73 27.09
C LYS A 196 -19.27 4.74 28.41
N GLU A 197 -19.12 3.67 29.21
CA GLU A 197 -19.84 3.54 30.49
C GLU A 197 -19.34 4.58 31.49
N LEU A 198 -18.03 4.77 31.55
CA LEU A 198 -17.41 5.79 32.40
C LEU A 198 -17.90 7.18 32.02
N PHE A 199 -17.86 7.55 30.76
CA PHE A 199 -18.30 8.86 30.27
C PHE A 199 -19.76 9.12 30.58
N HIS A 200 -20.61 8.13 30.34
CA HIS A 200 -22.02 8.21 30.68
C HIS A 200 -22.24 8.39 32.18
N SER A 201 -21.55 7.62 33.03
CA SER A 201 -21.67 7.71 34.50
C SER A 201 -21.22 9.05 35.07
N LEU A 202 -20.27 9.71 34.41
CA LEU A 202 -19.73 11.03 34.81
C LEU A 202 -20.48 12.20 34.16
N GLY A 203 -21.44 11.92 33.26
CA GLY A 203 -22.18 12.95 32.51
C GLY A 203 -21.31 13.73 31.52
N ILE A 204 -20.24 13.10 31.01
CA ILE A 204 -19.33 13.74 30.05
C ILE A 204 -19.97 13.70 28.66
N ARG A 205 -20.07 14.86 28.01
CA ARG A 205 -20.53 15.00 26.62
C ARG A 205 -19.52 14.36 25.66
N ILE A 206 -20.05 13.64 24.69
CA ILE A 206 -19.24 13.02 23.64
C ILE A 206 -19.51 13.78 22.34
N PRO A 207 -18.48 14.33 21.66
CA PRO A 207 -18.63 14.94 20.35
C PRO A 207 -19.14 13.93 19.32
N THR A 208 -20.02 14.37 18.43
CA THR A 208 -20.63 13.54 17.37
C THR A 208 -20.17 13.93 15.97
N SER A 209 -19.53 15.08 15.84
CA SER A 209 -18.98 15.59 14.58
C SER A 209 -17.75 16.47 14.86
N ALA A 210 -17.05 16.86 13.80
CA ALA A 210 -15.90 17.77 13.90
C ALA A 210 -16.32 19.17 14.39
N GLU A 211 -17.50 19.64 13.99
CA GLU A 211 -18.05 20.94 14.40
C GLU A 211 -18.43 20.97 15.87
N ASP A 212 -18.73 19.79 16.42
CA ASP A 212 -19.12 19.58 17.81
C ASP A 212 -17.91 19.14 18.67
N ALA A 213 -16.70 19.18 18.12
CA ALA A 213 -15.48 18.79 18.84
C ALA A 213 -15.27 19.62 20.12
N TRP A 214 -14.68 19.00 21.15
CA TRP A 214 -14.32 19.73 22.36
C TRP A 214 -13.33 20.85 22.06
N SER A 215 -13.53 22.00 22.68
CA SER A 215 -12.47 22.99 22.87
C SER A 215 -11.39 22.44 23.81
N TRP A 216 -10.22 23.09 23.83
CA TRP A 216 -9.14 22.72 24.76
C TRP A 216 -9.58 22.85 26.23
N ASP A 217 -10.37 23.85 26.56
CA ASP A 217 -10.92 24.04 27.92
C ASP A 217 -11.88 22.91 28.30
N GLU A 218 -12.75 22.50 27.37
CA GLU A 218 -13.64 21.33 27.59
C GLU A 218 -12.83 20.05 27.78
N PHE A 219 -11.80 19.83 26.96
CA PHE A 219 -10.95 18.66 27.08
C PHE A 219 -10.24 18.63 28.45
N LEU A 220 -9.67 19.74 28.89
CA LEU A 220 -9.04 19.86 30.22
C LEU A 220 -10.06 19.63 31.34
N ASN A 221 -11.29 20.14 31.23
CA ASN A 221 -12.37 19.89 32.18
C ASN A 221 -12.77 18.41 32.23
N VAL A 222 -12.80 17.73 31.10
CA VAL A 222 -13.00 16.27 31.05
C VAL A 222 -11.88 15.54 31.79
N CYS A 223 -10.64 15.88 31.51
CA CYS A 223 -9.49 15.29 32.22
C CYS A 223 -9.57 15.52 33.73
N HIS A 224 -9.88 16.74 34.16
CA HIS A 224 -10.06 17.07 35.56
C HIS A 224 -11.20 16.30 36.23
N THR A 225 -12.32 16.17 35.53
CA THR A 225 -13.48 15.39 36.00
C THR A 225 -13.11 13.93 36.22
N ILE A 226 -12.41 13.31 35.28
CA ILE A 226 -11.94 11.92 35.41
C ILE A 226 -11.01 11.80 36.61
N GLN A 227 -10.02 12.69 36.71
CA GLN A 227 -9.02 12.66 37.76
C GLN A 227 -9.63 12.82 39.17
N THR A 228 -10.65 13.67 39.34
CA THR A 228 -11.25 13.96 40.65
C THR A 228 -12.36 12.99 41.03
N LYS A 229 -13.07 12.39 40.07
CA LYS A 229 -14.22 11.53 40.33
C LYS A 229 -13.94 10.04 40.18
N THR A 230 -12.71 9.66 39.83
CA THR A 230 -12.32 8.26 39.69
C THR A 230 -11.01 7.97 40.44
N SER A 231 -10.68 6.70 40.58
CA SER A 231 -9.40 6.24 41.12
C SER A 231 -8.29 6.06 40.05
N PHE A 232 -8.56 6.47 38.83
CA PHE A 232 -7.55 6.35 37.77
C PHE A 232 -6.40 7.33 38.03
N PRO A 233 -5.12 6.85 37.97
CA PRO A 233 -3.97 7.71 38.25
C PRO A 233 -3.75 8.78 37.16
N TYR A 234 -4.23 8.50 35.94
CA TYR A 234 -4.09 9.39 34.79
C TYR A 234 -5.42 9.50 34.03
N PRO A 235 -5.90 10.70 33.74
CA PRO A 235 -7.14 10.92 33.00
C PRO A 235 -6.99 10.65 31.50
N LEU A 236 -5.76 10.70 30.96
CA LEU A 236 -5.40 10.45 29.59
C LEU A 236 -4.15 9.57 29.54
N LEU A 237 -4.18 8.57 28.69
CA LEU A 237 -2.99 7.81 28.29
C LEU A 237 -2.66 8.19 26.84
N MET A 238 -1.46 8.66 26.64
CA MET A 238 -0.94 8.89 25.29
C MET A 238 -0.05 7.71 24.91
N ASP A 239 -0.33 7.10 23.78
CA ASP A 239 0.60 6.13 23.23
C ASP A 239 1.86 6.86 22.75
N SER A 240 2.89 6.77 23.56
CA SER A 240 4.19 7.35 23.23
C SER A 240 5.08 6.40 22.43
N GLY A 241 4.55 5.27 21.97
CA GLY A 241 5.32 4.24 21.25
C GLY A 241 6.39 3.53 22.09
N ARG A 242 6.47 3.81 23.39
CA ARG A 242 7.47 3.20 24.29
C ARG A 242 7.19 1.74 24.64
N GLY A 243 5.97 1.26 24.36
CA GLY A 243 5.55 -0.09 24.79
C GLY A 243 6.24 -1.22 24.05
N LEU A 244 6.76 -1.00 22.87
CA LEU A 244 7.16 -2.09 21.99
C LEU A 244 8.62 -2.05 21.52
N SER A 245 9.32 -0.92 21.52
CA SER A 245 10.77 -0.88 21.25
C SER A 245 11.42 0.44 21.67
N PRO A 246 12.58 0.39 22.36
CA PRO A 246 13.39 1.58 22.62
C PRO A 246 13.94 2.25 21.34
N LYS A 247 13.76 1.60 20.19
CA LYS A 247 14.28 2.04 18.88
C LYS A 247 13.25 2.78 18.02
N SER A 248 11.97 2.81 18.40
CA SER A 248 10.89 3.46 17.66
C SER A 248 10.67 4.92 18.07
N GLY A 249 11.72 5.72 18.06
CA GLY A 249 11.64 7.16 18.38
C GLY A 249 10.71 7.97 17.46
N GLU A 250 10.35 7.42 16.31
CA GLU A 250 9.50 8.04 15.31
C GLU A 250 8.05 8.21 15.78
N TRP A 251 7.49 7.22 16.47
CA TRP A 251 6.09 7.22 16.92
C TRP A 251 5.80 8.22 18.06
N ASN A 252 6.83 8.64 18.80
CA ASN A 252 6.67 9.58 19.90
C ASN A 252 6.20 10.96 19.47
N SER A 253 6.49 11.37 18.22
CA SER A 253 6.11 12.68 17.70
C SER A 253 4.64 12.73 17.32
N TYR A 254 4.06 11.62 16.83
CA TYR A 254 2.68 11.58 16.33
C TYR A 254 1.65 11.90 17.41
N ALA A 255 1.78 11.29 18.60
CA ALA A 255 0.84 11.53 19.68
C ALA A 255 0.91 12.96 20.22
N GLY A 256 2.08 13.61 20.18
CA GLY A 256 2.28 14.98 20.65
C GLY A 256 1.98 16.06 19.60
N LEU A 257 2.05 15.73 18.32
CA LEU A 257 1.89 16.68 17.23
C LEU A 257 0.55 17.43 17.23
N PRO A 258 -0.62 16.78 17.47
CA PRO A 258 -1.89 17.48 17.52
C PRO A 258 -1.93 18.59 18.56
N PHE A 259 -1.31 18.40 19.72
CA PHE A 259 -1.27 19.41 20.80
C PHE A 259 -0.49 20.66 20.39
N ILE A 260 0.58 20.49 19.60
CA ILE A 260 1.38 21.61 19.09
C ILE A 260 0.64 22.34 17.99
N VAL A 261 0.18 21.61 16.97
CA VAL A 261 -0.44 22.20 15.77
C VAL A 261 -1.76 22.87 16.09
N GLN A 262 -2.61 22.24 16.91
CA GLN A 262 -3.91 22.82 17.30
C GLN A 262 -3.77 24.04 18.21
N ASN A 263 -2.61 24.21 18.85
CA ASN A 263 -2.28 25.43 19.60
C ASN A 263 -1.49 26.44 18.76
N ASN A 264 -1.61 26.38 17.44
CA ASN A 264 -0.89 27.21 16.45
C ASN A 264 0.64 27.15 16.56
N GLY A 265 1.16 26.07 17.13
CA GLY A 265 2.59 25.80 17.19
C GLY A 265 3.10 25.14 15.91
N SER A 266 4.40 25.21 15.70
CA SER A 266 5.10 24.60 14.58
C SER A 266 6.48 24.10 15.03
N PHE A 267 6.98 23.02 14.44
CA PHE A 267 8.33 22.51 14.71
C PHE A 267 9.42 23.34 14.02
N PHE A 268 9.08 23.93 12.88
CA PHE A 268 10.00 24.69 12.05
C PHE A 268 9.44 26.06 11.72
N ASN A 269 10.32 26.99 11.39
CA ASN A 269 9.91 28.25 10.78
C ASN A 269 9.37 28.03 9.33
N ASP A 270 8.75 29.03 8.76
CA ASP A 270 8.12 28.97 7.43
C ASP A 270 9.11 28.61 6.29
N THR A 271 10.40 28.88 6.49
CA THR A 271 11.46 28.56 5.54
C THR A 271 12.09 27.18 5.76
N LEU A 272 11.68 26.46 6.79
CA LEU A 272 12.23 25.16 7.22
C LEU A 272 13.75 25.18 7.49
N THR A 273 14.30 26.34 7.83
CA THR A 273 15.75 26.53 8.04
C THR A 273 16.16 26.49 9.52
N ALA A 274 15.21 26.63 10.42
CA ALA A 274 15.44 26.60 11.85
C ALA A 274 14.24 26.02 12.59
N THR A 275 14.49 25.42 13.77
CA THR A 275 13.41 24.99 14.67
C THR A 275 12.66 26.21 15.17
N SER A 276 11.34 26.10 15.29
CA SER A 276 10.52 27.17 15.90
C SER A 276 10.85 27.29 17.39
N GLY A 277 10.69 28.49 17.93
CA GLY A 277 10.92 28.75 19.37
C GLY A 277 10.06 27.92 20.33
N TYR A 278 8.99 27.31 19.83
CA TYR A 278 8.07 26.46 20.62
C TYR A 278 8.64 25.11 21.05
N ILE A 279 9.70 24.64 20.40
CA ILE A 279 10.35 23.38 20.79
C ILE A 279 11.43 23.61 21.85
N ASN A 280 11.96 24.82 21.91
CA ASN A 280 13.09 25.18 22.77
C ASN A 280 12.69 26.05 23.96
N SER A 281 11.39 26.28 24.18
CA SER A 281 10.86 27.10 25.30
C SER A 281 10.40 26.26 26.49
#